data_3c22d6d85405fe78abc4b1de15dad20e
#
_entry.id   3c22d6d85405fe78abc4b1de15dad20e
#
_cell.length_a   1.000
_cell.length_b   1.000
_cell.length_c   1.000
_cell.angle_alpha   90.00
_cell.angle_beta   90.00
_cell.angle_gamma   90.00
#
_symmetry.space_group_name_H-M   'P 1'
#
loop_
_entity.id
_entity.type
_entity.pdbx_description
1 polymer ?
#
loop_
_entity_poly.entity_id
_entity_poly.type
_entity_poly.pdbx_seq_one_letter_code
_entity_poly.pdbx_strand_id
1 'polypeptide(L)'
;MPFSIRPYRRFPVQCSVLYNAGPFQGQGAVWNLSSTGWRLSGDLPMRPGEILSLTVTLPNEQRIEVSEAVVRWSRGQEFAVENVTIEPRTHARLQHYVKRLVQSTHEHRSLERSETYG
;
A
#
# COMPACT_ATOMS: atom_id res chain seq x y z
N MET A 1 1.01 9.65 -21.71
CA MET A 1 0.56 9.64 -21.25
C MET A 1 0.13 9.80 -20.80
N PRO A 2 0.10 9.81 -21.13
CA PRO A 2 -0.23 10.14 -20.33
C PRO A 2 -0.62 10.08 -19.18
N PHE A 3 -1.22 10.69 -18.81
CA PHE A 3 -1.54 10.64 -17.46
C PHE A 3 -2.86 10.08 -17.31
N SER A 4 -3.00 8.87 -16.88
CA SER A 4 -4.28 8.48 -16.34
C SER A 4 -4.37 9.14 -14.99
N ILE A 5 -5.39 9.93 -14.79
CA ILE A 5 -5.71 10.45 -13.49
C ILE A 5 -6.18 9.27 -12.66
N ARG A 6 -5.38 8.86 -11.72
CA ARG A 6 -5.79 7.81 -10.81
C ARG A 6 -6.61 8.43 -9.70
N PRO A 7 -7.72 7.82 -9.33
CA PRO A 7 -8.51 8.33 -8.21
C PRO A 7 -7.78 8.25 -6.88
N TYR A 8 -6.76 7.38 -6.78
CA TYR A 8 -5.99 7.21 -5.56
C TYR A 8 -4.51 7.40 -5.85
N ARG A 9 -3.87 8.23 -5.05
CA ARG A 9 -2.43 8.43 -5.13
C ARG A 9 -1.71 7.27 -4.48
N ARG A 10 -0.59 6.88 -5.08
CA ARG A 10 0.28 5.86 -4.51
C ARG A 10 1.58 6.50 -4.08
N PHE A 11 2.10 6.03 -2.95
CA PHE A 11 3.31 6.57 -2.36
C PHE A 11 4.35 5.47 -2.22
N PRO A 12 5.61 5.74 -2.56
CA PRO A 12 6.68 4.79 -2.33
C PRO A 12 6.93 4.69 -0.83
N VAL A 13 6.95 3.47 -0.33
CA VAL A 13 7.22 3.17 1.07
C VAL A 13 7.97 1.86 1.13
N GLN A 14 8.49 1.54 2.29
CA GLN A 14 9.07 0.23 2.51
C GLN A 14 8.56 -0.28 3.85
N CYS A 15 7.65 -1.23 3.79
CA CYS A 15 7.00 -1.82 4.96
C CYS A 15 7.11 -3.33 4.87
N SER A 16 7.20 -3.99 6.02
CA SER A 16 7.13 -5.42 6.04
C SER A 16 5.67 -5.86 5.98
N VAL A 17 5.42 -7.03 5.39
CA VAL A 17 4.08 -7.57 5.26
C VAL A 17 4.10 -9.07 5.47
N LEU A 18 3.07 -9.55 6.19
CA LEU A 18 2.74 -10.96 6.29
C LEU A 18 1.37 -11.12 5.64
N TYR A 19 1.22 -12.14 4.81
CA TYR A 19 -0.07 -12.39 4.17
C TYR A 19 -0.39 -13.87 4.19
N ASN A 20 -1.69 -14.16 4.21
CA ASN A 20 -2.18 -15.54 4.28
C ASN A 20 -3.16 -15.79 3.15
N ALA A 21 -2.92 -16.86 2.40
CA ALA A 21 -3.79 -17.31 1.32
C ALA A 21 -4.18 -18.74 1.64
N GLY A 22 -5.37 -18.92 2.24
CA GLY A 22 -5.80 -20.21 2.73
C GLY A 22 -4.84 -20.73 3.79
N PRO A 23 -4.29 -21.95 3.64
CA PRO A 23 -3.35 -22.50 4.60
C PRO A 23 -1.92 -22.01 4.43
N PHE A 24 -1.66 -21.20 3.39
CA PHE A 24 -0.30 -20.77 3.07
C PHE A 24 -0.04 -19.38 3.61
N GLN A 25 1.18 -19.16 4.10
CA GLN A 25 1.60 -17.87 4.61
C GLN A 25 2.81 -17.39 3.83
N GLY A 26 2.76 -16.13 3.43
CA GLY A 26 3.88 -15.49 2.77
C GLY A 26 4.35 -14.28 3.55
N GLN A 27 5.56 -13.85 3.26
CA GLN A 27 6.11 -12.63 3.85
C GLN A 27 6.89 -11.88 2.78
N GLY A 28 6.95 -10.58 2.94
CA GLY A 28 7.63 -9.75 1.97
C GLY A 28 7.63 -8.30 2.37
N ALA A 29 7.63 -7.44 1.36
CA ALA A 29 7.71 -6.01 1.58
C ALA A 29 6.70 -5.28 0.70
N VAL A 30 6.04 -4.29 1.29
CA VAL A 30 5.21 -3.34 0.57
C VAL A 30 6.13 -2.21 0.11
N TRP A 31 6.10 -1.91 -1.18
CA TRP A 31 6.94 -0.84 -1.72
C TRP A 31 6.12 0.31 -2.30
N ASN A 32 4.80 0.20 -2.26
CA ASN A 32 3.93 1.27 -2.73
C ASN A 32 2.55 1.07 -2.10
N LEU A 33 1.92 2.14 -1.65
CA LEU A 33 0.62 2.04 -1.01
C LEU A 33 -0.30 3.20 -1.38
N SER A 34 -1.59 2.97 -1.22
CA SER A 34 -2.64 3.97 -1.27
C SER A 34 -3.61 3.67 -0.13
N SER A 35 -4.68 4.46 0.00
CA SER A 35 -5.68 4.20 1.03
C SER A 35 -6.51 2.95 0.77
N THR A 36 -6.45 2.38 -0.44
CA THR A 36 -7.29 1.25 -0.83
C THR A 36 -6.52 0.01 -1.25
N GLY A 37 -5.21 0.10 -1.37
CA GLY A 37 -4.46 -1.05 -1.84
C GLY A 37 -2.96 -0.92 -1.70
N TRP A 38 -2.27 -2.01 -2.06
CA TRP A 38 -0.85 -2.15 -1.82
C TRP A 38 -0.17 -2.80 -3.01
N ARG A 39 1.04 -2.36 -3.30
CA ARG A 39 1.94 -3.08 -4.20
C ARG A 39 3.05 -3.66 -3.35
N LEU A 40 3.27 -4.96 -3.52
CA LEU A 40 4.21 -5.67 -2.67
C LEU A 40 4.90 -6.78 -3.44
N SER A 41 5.99 -7.25 -2.86
CA SER A 41 6.66 -8.45 -3.31
C SER A 41 6.72 -9.40 -2.15
N GLY A 42 6.58 -10.70 -2.41
CA GLY A 42 6.56 -11.69 -1.36
C GLY A 42 7.10 -13.02 -1.82
N ASP A 43 7.41 -13.89 -0.85
CA ASP A 43 7.99 -15.18 -1.12
C ASP A 43 6.94 -16.24 -1.51
N LEU A 44 5.66 -15.94 -1.36
CA LEU A 44 4.58 -16.80 -1.82
C LEU A 44 3.93 -16.12 -3.03
N PRO A 45 4.12 -16.67 -4.25
CA PRO A 45 3.54 -16.09 -5.45
C PRO A 45 2.01 -16.15 -5.41
N MET A 46 1.37 -15.07 -5.89
CA MET A 46 -0.08 -14.97 -5.90
C MET A 46 -0.57 -14.79 -7.32
N ARG A 47 -1.80 -15.19 -7.57
CA ARG A 47 -2.44 -15.06 -8.87
C ARG A 47 -3.55 -14.04 -8.84
N PRO A 48 -3.81 -13.34 -9.95
CA PRO A 48 -4.94 -12.41 -10.00
C PRO A 48 -6.25 -13.09 -9.63
N GLY A 49 -7.05 -12.41 -8.83
CA GLY A 49 -8.33 -12.91 -8.36
C GLY A 49 -8.27 -13.66 -7.04
N GLU A 50 -7.09 -14.04 -6.59
CA GLU A 50 -6.98 -14.72 -5.29
C GLU A 50 -7.27 -13.76 -4.16
N ILE A 51 -7.86 -14.29 -3.09
CA ILE A 51 -8.18 -13.53 -1.88
C ILE A 51 -7.16 -13.90 -0.80
N LEU A 52 -6.67 -12.89 -0.12
CA LEU A 52 -5.73 -13.10 0.98
C LEU A 52 -6.04 -12.13 2.12
N SER A 53 -5.53 -12.46 3.30
CA SER A 53 -5.48 -11.50 4.40
C SER A 53 -4.05 -11.00 4.52
N LEU A 54 -3.88 -9.78 5.03
CA LEU A 54 -2.53 -9.27 5.20
C LEU A 54 -2.41 -8.41 6.44
N THR A 55 -1.20 -8.37 6.96
CA THR A 55 -0.81 -7.49 8.07
C THR A 55 0.41 -6.72 7.60
N VAL A 56 0.27 -5.42 7.46
CA VAL A 56 1.35 -4.54 7.04
C VAL A 56 1.83 -3.76 8.24
N THR A 57 3.16 -3.77 8.44
CA THR A 57 3.77 -2.95 9.48
C THR A 57 4.32 -1.70 8.83
N LEU A 58 3.69 -0.57 9.11
CA LEU A 58 4.08 0.72 8.56
C LEU A 58 5.41 1.20 9.15
N PRO A 59 6.10 2.14 8.48
CA PRO A 59 7.36 2.68 9.02
C PRO A 59 7.25 3.27 10.43
N ASN A 60 6.06 3.73 10.82
CA ASN A 60 5.82 4.23 12.17
C ASN A 60 5.45 3.14 13.17
N GLU A 61 5.66 1.88 12.79
CA GLU A 61 5.40 0.68 13.59
C GLU A 61 3.93 0.36 13.81
N GLN A 62 3.02 1.11 13.23
CA GLN A 62 1.60 0.76 13.26
C GLN A 62 1.36 -0.44 12.37
N ARG A 63 0.48 -1.32 12.83
CA ARG A 63 0.07 -2.50 12.06
C ARG A 63 -1.29 -2.24 11.42
N ILE A 64 -1.38 -2.51 10.15
CA ILE A 64 -2.63 -2.40 9.40
C ILE A 64 -3.04 -3.82 9.01
N GLU A 65 -4.14 -4.27 9.56
CA GLU A 65 -4.66 -5.61 9.28
C GLU A 65 -5.83 -5.52 8.32
N VAL A 66 -5.73 -6.27 7.22
CA VAL A 66 -6.77 -6.35 6.22
C VAL A 66 -7.29 -7.77 6.19
N SER A 67 -8.55 -7.95 6.51
CA SER A 67 -9.16 -9.29 6.59
C SER A 67 -9.25 -9.95 5.23
N GLU A 68 -9.57 -9.16 4.20
CA GLU A 68 -9.66 -9.67 2.84
C GLU A 68 -9.15 -8.63 1.87
N ALA A 69 -8.29 -9.05 0.97
CA ALA A 69 -7.81 -8.25 -0.14
C ALA A 69 -7.79 -9.14 -1.36
N VAL A 70 -7.98 -8.57 -2.53
CA VAL A 70 -8.00 -9.32 -3.77
C VAL A 70 -6.79 -8.94 -4.62
N VAL A 71 -6.12 -9.94 -5.18
CA VAL A 71 -4.99 -9.73 -6.06
C VAL A 71 -5.52 -9.22 -7.41
N ARG A 72 -5.05 -8.05 -7.83
CA ARG A 72 -5.47 -7.44 -9.09
C ARG A 72 -4.56 -7.79 -10.25
N TRP A 73 -3.26 -7.85 -9.98
CA TRP A 73 -2.30 -8.32 -10.97
C TRP A 73 -1.11 -8.93 -10.24
N SER A 74 -0.35 -9.74 -10.97
CA SER A 74 0.87 -10.33 -10.43
C SER A 74 1.89 -10.48 -11.54
N ARG A 75 3.17 -10.42 -11.16
CA ARG A 75 4.29 -10.56 -12.07
C ARG A 75 5.47 -11.10 -11.29
N GLY A 76 5.70 -12.41 -11.41
CA GLY A 76 6.70 -13.06 -10.61
C GLY A 76 6.35 -13.00 -9.12
N GLN A 77 7.22 -12.45 -8.33
CA GLN A 77 6.98 -12.30 -6.89
C GLN A 77 6.27 -10.99 -6.53
N GLU A 78 6.08 -10.12 -7.51
CA GLU A 78 5.40 -8.85 -7.28
C GLU A 78 3.92 -8.99 -7.59
N PHE A 79 3.11 -8.34 -6.77
CA PHE A 79 1.67 -8.32 -7.03
C PHE A 79 1.04 -7.11 -6.37
N ALA A 80 -0.14 -6.77 -6.84
CA ALA A 80 -0.91 -5.66 -6.28
C ALA A 80 -2.22 -6.20 -5.75
N VAL A 81 -2.61 -5.72 -4.59
CA VAL A 81 -3.87 -6.11 -3.96
C VAL A 81 -4.70 -4.88 -3.66
N GLU A 82 -6.01 -5.10 -3.66
CA GLU A 82 -6.97 -4.09 -3.29
C GLU A 82 -7.73 -4.58 -2.07
N ASN A 83 -7.88 -3.72 -1.07
CA ASN A 83 -8.58 -4.07 0.15
C ASN A 83 -10.05 -4.28 -0.13
N VAL A 84 -10.61 -5.39 0.36
CA VAL A 84 -12.03 -5.71 0.22
C VAL A 84 -12.71 -5.55 1.56
N THR A 85 -12.15 -6.18 2.60
CA THR A 85 -12.70 -6.14 3.94
C THR A 85 -11.61 -5.65 4.89
N ILE A 86 -11.86 -4.49 5.49
CA ILE A 86 -10.95 -3.90 6.46
C ILE A 86 -11.82 -3.26 7.55
N GLU A 87 -11.41 -3.43 8.79
CA GLU A 87 -12.15 -2.84 9.91
C GLU A 87 -12.14 -1.32 9.79
N PRO A 88 -13.27 -0.65 10.05
CA PRO A 88 -13.37 0.81 9.90
C PRO A 88 -12.29 1.60 10.66
N ARG A 89 -11.96 1.20 11.87
CA ARG A 89 -10.90 1.87 12.64
C ARG A 89 -9.55 1.71 11.97
N THR A 90 -9.27 0.53 11.47
CA THR A 90 -8.03 0.23 10.76
C THR A 90 -7.95 1.03 9.48
N HIS A 91 -9.05 1.08 8.75
CA HIS A 91 -9.12 1.87 7.52
C HIS A 91 -8.89 3.35 7.80
N ALA A 92 -9.46 3.87 8.88
CA ALA A 92 -9.27 5.26 9.28
C ALA A 92 -7.80 5.55 9.60
N ARG A 93 -7.12 4.63 10.28
CA ARG A 93 -5.68 4.78 10.56
C ARG A 93 -4.85 4.78 9.28
N LEU A 94 -5.20 3.93 8.33
CA LEU A 94 -4.51 3.89 7.05
C LEU A 94 -4.75 5.18 6.27
N GLN A 95 -5.99 5.65 6.22
CA GLN A 95 -6.32 6.92 5.57
C GLN A 95 -5.56 8.08 6.19
N HIS A 96 -5.47 8.10 7.52
CA HIS A 96 -4.74 9.14 8.23
C HIS A 96 -3.26 9.12 7.87
N TYR A 97 -2.68 7.93 7.81
CA TYR A 97 -1.28 7.78 7.45
C TYR A 97 -1.02 8.28 6.02
N VAL A 98 -1.87 7.89 5.08
CA VAL A 98 -1.76 8.33 3.69
C VAL A 98 -1.92 9.85 3.60
N LYS A 99 -2.86 10.41 4.35
CA LYS A 99 -3.08 11.85 4.37
C LYS A 99 -1.83 12.60 4.84
N ARG A 100 -1.15 12.06 5.84
CA ARG A 100 0.10 12.66 6.32
C ARG A 100 1.20 12.59 5.27
N LEU A 101 1.25 11.51 4.52
CA LEU A 101 2.21 11.40 3.41
C LEU A 101 1.93 12.44 2.33
N VAL A 102 0.66 12.67 2.01
CA VAL A 102 0.26 13.69 1.05
C VAL A 102 0.72 15.07 1.52
N GLN A 103 0.45 15.40 2.76
CA GLN A 103 0.84 16.69 3.35
C GLN A 103 2.34 16.88 3.31
N SER A 104 3.08 15.86 3.73
CA SER A 104 4.53 15.90 3.74
C SER A 104 5.11 16.12 2.34
N THR A 105 4.58 15.39 1.36
CA THR A 105 5.02 15.53 -0.03
C THR A 105 4.71 16.91 -0.57
N HIS A 106 3.54 17.43 -0.26
CA HIS A 106 3.13 18.76 -0.71
C HIS A 106 4.03 19.84 -0.11
N GLU A 107 4.32 19.78 1.17
CA GLU A 107 5.20 20.72 1.83
C GLU A 107 6.60 20.68 1.24
N HIS A 108 7.11 19.50 1.01
CA HIS A 108 8.43 19.32 0.41
C HIS A 108 8.51 19.97 -0.98
N ARG A 109 7.49 19.78 -1.79
CA ARG A 109 7.44 20.39 -3.12
C ARG A 109 7.39 21.92 -3.05
N SER A 110 6.65 22.45 -2.10
CA SER A 110 6.57 23.89 -1.92
C SER A 110 7.92 24.47 -1.55
N LEU A 111 8.65 23.82 -0.66
CA LEU A 111 9.99 24.24 -0.27
C LEU A 111 10.97 24.19 -1.43
N GLU A 112 10.92 23.14 -2.22
CA GLU A 112 11.77 23.00 -3.39
C GLU A 112 11.53 24.11 -4.40
N ARG A 113 10.26 24.46 -4.63
CA ARG A 113 9.93 25.55 -5.54
C ARG A 113 10.48 26.88 -5.05
N SER A 114 10.37 27.14 -3.77
CA SER A 114 10.89 28.35 -3.19
C SER A 114 12.38 28.47 -3.41
N GLU A 115 13.11 27.41 -3.23
CA GLU A 115 14.54 27.37 -3.46
C GLU A 115 14.88 27.58 -4.92
N THR A 116 14.08 27.03 -5.82
CA THR A 116 14.32 27.13 -7.25
C THR A 116 14.12 28.54 -7.78
N TYR A 117 13.09 29.22 -7.32
CA TYR A 117 12.68 30.51 -7.84
C TYR A 117 13.01 31.69 -6.94
N GLY A 118 13.41 31.41 -5.77
CA GLY A 118 13.67 32.43 -4.81
C GLY A 118 15.08 32.54 -4.42
#